data_951367d77404f79c9dce78aa1bf5ee27
#
_entry.id   951367d77404f79c9dce78aa1bf5ee27
#
_cell.length_a   1.000
_cell.length_b   1.000
_cell.length_c   1.000
_cell.angle_alpha   90.00
_cell.angle_beta   90.00
_cell.angle_gamma   90.00
#
_symmetry.space_group_name_H-M   'P 1'
#
loop_
_entity.id
_entity.type
_entity.pdbx_description
1 polymer ?
#
loop_
_entity_poly.entity_id
_entity_poly.type
_entity_poly.pdbx_seq_one_letter_code
_entity_poly.pdbx_strand_id
1 'polypeptide(L)'
;MRKIFLIFPNQLFKIKKQFTDVNHIALIQDNLFFGCDSQWQQKFHCQKIIFHKATMDSYEEDLKSQGSNVIYLKHQRESRTEDNLNYLSEKGFNYFITYEAFDWSLEKRINDFSLKNNIKLEIRKNDMFLTCPDTVSYTHLTLPTILRV
;
A
#
# COMPACT_ATOMS: atom_id res chain seq x y z
N MET A 1 -10.16 -5.70 -18.64
CA MET A 1 -9.37 -4.94 -17.65
C MET A 1 -8.52 -5.92 -16.86
N ARG A 2 -7.20 -5.70 -16.85
CA ARG A 2 -6.28 -6.56 -16.11
C ARG A 2 -6.02 -5.97 -14.72
N LYS A 3 -6.49 -6.66 -13.68
CA LYS A 3 -6.45 -6.20 -12.29
C LYS A 3 -5.17 -6.64 -11.60
N ILE A 4 -4.64 -5.81 -10.70
CA ILE A 4 -3.56 -6.16 -9.80
C ILE A 4 -3.80 -5.54 -8.43
N PHE A 5 -3.50 -6.30 -7.38
CA PHE A 5 -3.59 -5.83 -6.00
C PHE A 5 -2.21 -5.36 -5.53
N LEU A 6 -2.11 -4.11 -5.10
CA LEU A 6 -0.87 -3.51 -4.58
C LEU A 6 -0.81 -3.67 -3.07
N ILE A 7 0.28 -4.23 -2.57
CA ILE A 7 0.52 -4.44 -1.14
C ILE A 7 1.87 -3.85 -0.75
N PHE A 8 1.86 -3.00 0.25
CA PHE A 8 3.03 -2.32 0.82
C PHE A 8 3.43 -2.93 2.18
N PRO A 9 4.64 -2.64 2.70
CA PRO A 9 5.17 -3.28 3.92
C PRO A 9 4.30 -3.15 5.17
N ASN A 10 3.46 -2.13 5.26
CA ASN A 10 2.53 -1.93 6.39
C ASN A 10 1.12 -2.52 6.16
N GLN A 11 0.92 -3.25 5.06
CA GLN A 11 -0.38 -3.79 4.65
C GLN A 11 -0.40 -5.32 4.54
N LEU A 12 0.48 -6.00 5.28
CA LEU A 12 0.59 -7.46 5.29
C LEU A 12 -0.51 -8.08 6.14
N PHE A 13 -1.75 -7.98 5.66
CA PHE A 13 -2.89 -8.53 6.37
C PHE A 13 -3.03 -10.02 6.15
N LYS A 14 -3.72 -10.68 7.10
CA LYS A 14 -4.05 -12.09 6.95
C LYS A 14 -4.79 -12.30 5.63
N ILE A 15 -4.30 -13.24 4.83
CA ILE A 15 -4.88 -13.57 3.54
C ILE A 15 -6.30 -14.07 3.75
N LYS A 16 -7.24 -13.21 3.39
CA LYS A 16 -8.68 -13.52 3.44
C LYS A 16 -9.17 -13.84 2.04
N LYS A 17 -10.37 -14.39 1.92
CA LYS A 17 -11.09 -14.58 0.65
C LYS A 17 -11.24 -13.29 -0.20
N GLN A 18 -10.77 -12.15 0.29
CA GLN A 18 -10.83 -10.85 -0.39
C GLN A 18 -9.96 -10.75 -1.66
N PHE A 19 -9.03 -11.71 -1.85
CA PHE A 19 -8.23 -11.78 -3.07
C PHE A 19 -8.82 -12.69 -4.14
N THR A 20 -9.99 -13.30 -3.91
CA THR A 20 -10.59 -14.27 -4.84
C THR A 20 -10.97 -13.67 -6.19
N ASP A 21 -11.13 -12.35 -6.25
CA ASP A 21 -11.45 -11.60 -7.46
C ASP A 21 -10.23 -11.04 -8.20
N VAL A 22 -9.01 -11.26 -7.65
CA VAL A 22 -7.76 -10.73 -8.20
C VAL A 22 -6.69 -11.81 -8.23
N ASN A 23 -6.27 -12.20 -9.43
CA ASN A 23 -5.27 -13.26 -9.61
C ASN A 23 -3.82 -12.79 -9.49
N HIS A 24 -3.58 -11.48 -9.59
CA HIS A 24 -2.25 -10.89 -9.59
C HIS A 24 -2.07 -9.97 -8.38
N ILE A 25 -0.99 -10.19 -7.63
CA ILE A 25 -0.64 -9.39 -6.45
C ILE A 25 0.75 -8.82 -6.66
N ALA A 26 0.93 -7.52 -6.47
CA ALA A 26 2.22 -6.85 -6.45
C ALA A 26 2.62 -6.57 -5.01
N LEU A 27 3.72 -7.16 -4.55
CA LEU A 27 4.39 -6.78 -3.31
C LEU A 27 5.44 -5.71 -3.63
N ILE A 28 5.30 -4.53 -3.03
CA ILE A 28 6.15 -3.38 -3.35
C ILE A 28 6.94 -2.96 -2.12
N GLN A 29 8.27 -3.11 -2.17
CA GLN A 29 9.19 -2.55 -1.19
C GLN A 29 9.47 -1.08 -1.54
N ASP A 30 8.52 -0.22 -1.21
CA ASP A 30 8.62 1.21 -1.50
C ASP A 30 9.66 1.92 -0.63
N ASN A 31 10.35 2.89 -1.21
CA ASN A 31 11.41 3.65 -0.54
C ASN A 31 10.94 4.44 0.69
N LEU A 32 9.67 4.80 0.78
CA LEU A 32 9.08 5.41 1.99
C LEU A 32 9.27 4.55 3.24
N PHE A 33 9.23 3.22 3.09
CA PHE A 33 9.36 2.27 4.21
C PHE A 33 10.80 1.85 4.48
N PHE A 34 11.74 2.21 3.59
CA PHE A 34 13.16 1.85 3.68
C PHE A 34 14.07 3.05 3.96
N GLY A 35 13.50 4.25 4.15
CA GLY A 35 14.24 5.46 4.50
C GLY A 35 15.05 6.07 3.38
N CYS A 36 14.84 5.65 2.14
CA CYS A 36 15.56 6.12 0.94
C CYS A 36 14.68 6.96 0.01
N ASP A 37 13.54 7.45 0.49
CA ASP A 37 12.66 8.29 -0.32
C ASP A 37 13.29 9.64 -0.63
N SER A 38 13.12 10.14 -1.87
CA SER A 38 13.73 11.39 -2.32
C SER A 38 13.18 12.64 -1.63
N GLN A 39 11.91 12.60 -1.18
CA GLN A 39 11.24 13.72 -0.51
C GLN A 39 11.28 13.60 1.02
N TRP A 40 11.26 12.36 1.54
CA TRP A 40 11.17 12.06 2.95
C TRP A 40 12.32 11.15 3.38
N GLN A 41 13.54 11.68 3.33
CA GLN A 41 14.72 10.95 3.79
C GLN A 41 14.69 10.84 5.32
N GLN A 42 14.51 9.61 5.80
CA GLN A 42 14.58 9.29 7.22
C GLN A 42 15.57 8.15 7.43
N LYS A 43 16.46 8.33 8.40
CA LYS A 43 17.34 7.23 8.83
C LYS A 43 16.53 6.26 9.70
N PHE A 44 16.07 5.17 9.11
CA PHE A 44 15.45 4.10 9.88
C PHE A 44 16.52 3.22 10.53
N HIS A 45 16.18 2.71 11.71
CA HIS A 45 17.01 1.71 12.37
C HIS A 45 17.10 0.45 11.52
N CYS A 46 18.28 -0.19 11.45
CA CYS A 46 18.50 -1.37 10.62
C CYS A 46 17.52 -2.52 10.93
N GLN A 47 17.14 -2.71 12.19
CA GLN A 47 16.14 -3.70 12.59
C GLN A 47 14.78 -3.47 11.93
N LYS A 48 14.34 -2.21 11.77
CA LYS A 48 13.08 -1.90 11.08
C LYS A 48 13.14 -2.31 9.61
N ILE A 49 14.25 -2.03 8.95
CA ILE A 49 14.47 -2.38 7.54
C ILE A 49 14.51 -3.90 7.36
N ILE A 50 15.25 -4.59 8.23
CA ILE A 50 15.34 -6.06 8.24
C ILE A 50 13.95 -6.67 8.49
N PHE A 51 13.20 -6.13 9.44
CA PHE A 51 11.85 -6.58 9.75
C PHE A 51 10.91 -6.45 8.55
N HIS A 52 10.88 -5.29 7.90
CA HIS A 52 10.05 -5.09 6.70
C HIS A 52 10.42 -6.06 5.58
N LYS A 53 11.72 -6.28 5.36
CA LYS A 53 12.19 -7.22 4.35
C LYS A 53 11.78 -8.66 4.67
N ALA A 54 12.08 -9.12 5.87
CA ALA A 54 11.78 -10.49 6.29
C ALA A 54 10.28 -10.79 6.30
N THR A 55 9.46 -9.86 6.77
CA THR A 55 7.99 -10.03 6.78
C THR A 55 7.41 -10.07 5.37
N MET A 56 7.92 -9.25 4.45
CA MET A 56 7.47 -9.29 3.06
C MET A 56 7.92 -10.55 2.32
N ASP A 57 9.14 -11.04 2.57
CA ASP A 57 9.62 -12.30 1.99
C ASP A 57 8.76 -13.48 2.47
N SER A 58 8.45 -13.55 3.77
CA SER A 58 7.55 -14.58 4.33
C SER A 58 6.13 -14.47 3.76
N TYR A 59 5.62 -13.26 3.61
CA TYR A 59 4.29 -13.03 3.05
C TYR A 59 4.20 -13.42 1.57
N GLU A 60 5.29 -13.23 0.81
CA GLU A 60 5.38 -13.72 -0.58
C GLU A 60 5.23 -15.24 -0.65
N GLU A 61 5.93 -15.97 0.24
CA GLU A 61 5.85 -17.44 0.31
C GLU A 61 4.43 -17.90 0.62
N ASP A 62 3.77 -17.25 1.59
CA ASP A 62 2.38 -17.54 1.94
C ASP A 62 1.42 -17.31 0.77
N LEU A 63 1.56 -16.22 0.04
CA LEU A 63 0.74 -15.92 -1.14
C LEU A 63 0.96 -16.94 -2.26
N LYS A 64 2.20 -17.33 -2.51
CA LYS A 64 2.54 -18.35 -3.52
C LYS A 64 1.99 -19.72 -3.14
N SER A 65 2.04 -20.09 -1.86
CA SER A 65 1.49 -21.36 -1.36
C SER A 65 -0.03 -21.46 -1.57
N GLN A 66 -0.71 -20.31 -1.62
CA GLN A 66 -2.15 -20.21 -1.90
C GLN A 66 -2.48 -20.10 -3.39
N GLY A 67 -1.49 -20.22 -4.27
CA GLY A 67 -1.67 -20.20 -5.71
C GLY A 67 -1.84 -18.81 -6.34
N SER A 68 -1.49 -17.75 -5.63
CA SER A 68 -1.52 -16.38 -6.17
C SER A 68 -0.33 -16.09 -7.09
N ASN A 69 -0.56 -15.35 -8.17
CA ASN A 69 0.51 -14.85 -9.03
C ASN A 69 1.13 -13.58 -8.41
N VAL A 70 2.30 -13.73 -7.81
CA VAL A 70 2.98 -12.64 -7.09
C VAL A 70 4.03 -12.00 -7.96
N ILE A 71 3.99 -10.68 -8.09
CA ILE A 71 5.04 -9.83 -8.65
C ILE A 71 5.71 -9.13 -7.48
N TYR A 72 6.95 -9.47 -7.17
CA TYR A 72 7.68 -8.89 -6.05
C TYR A 72 8.65 -7.83 -6.55
N LEU A 73 8.35 -6.56 -6.25
CA LEU A 73 9.19 -5.42 -6.56
C LEU A 73 10.07 -5.11 -5.36
N LYS A 74 11.30 -5.61 -5.41
CA LYS A 74 12.28 -5.43 -4.33
C LYS A 74 12.80 -3.99 -4.30
N HIS A 75 13.12 -3.53 -3.11
CA HIS A 75 13.68 -2.21 -2.85
C HIS A 75 14.92 -1.95 -3.71
N GLN A 76 14.94 -0.80 -4.37
CA GLN A 76 16.07 -0.24 -5.10
C GLN A 76 16.28 1.20 -4.63
N ARG A 77 17.50 1.53 -4.25
CA ARG A 77 17.84 2.79 -3.57
C ARG A 77 17.39 4.06 -4.30
N GLU A 78 17.35 4.05 -5.61
CA GLU A 78 16.99 5.20 -6.45
C GLU A 78 15.58 5.12 -7.04
N SER A 79 14.85 4.03 -6.76
CA SER A 79 13.50 3.83 -7.29
C SER A 79 12.50 4.73 -6.56
N ARG A 80 11.57 5.30 -7.33
CA ARG A 80 10.42 6.05 -6.79
C ARG A 80 9.18 5.16 -6.80
N THR A 81 8.19 5.55 -6.00
CA THR A 81 6.86 4.89 -6.04
C THR A 81 6.30 4.85 -7.47
N GLU A 82 6.45 5.95 -8.20
CA GLU A 82 5.99 6.07 -9.59
C GLU A 82 6.66 5.06 -10.54
N ASP A 83 7.95 4.76 -10.33
CA ASP A 83 8.69 3.80 -11.17
C ASP A 83 8.13 2.39 -11.02
N ASN A 84 7.77 2.01 -9.80
CA ASN A 84 7.14 0.73 -9.52
C ASN A 84 5.75 0.64 -10.17
N LEU A 85 4.96 1.71 -10.11
CA LEU A 85 3.64 1.78 -10.73
C LEU A 85 3.73 1.80 -12.26
N ASN A 86 4.71 2.51 -12.84
CA ASN A 86 4.98 2.49 -14.28
C ASN A 86 5.30 1.08 -14.77
N TYR A 87 6.18 0.38 -14.07
CA TYR A 87 6.54 -1.00 -14.42
C TYR A 87 5.30 -1.93 -14.47
N LEU A 88 4.39 -1.78 -13.51
CA LEU A 88 3.14 -2.55 -13.51
C LEU A 88 2.21 -2.15 -14.66
N SER A 89 2.12 -0.86 -14.96
CA SER A 89 1.35 -0.35 -16.10
C SER A 89 1.89 -0.85 -17.44
N GLU A 90 3.21 -0.86 -17.63
CA GLU A 90 3.87 -1.40 -18.82
C GLU A 90 3.64 -2.90 -19.00
N LYS A 91 3.44 -3.64 -17.91
CA LYS A 91 3.00 -5.05 -17.96
C LYS A 91 1.52 -5.24 -18.35
N GLY A 92 0.82 -4.14 -18.62
CA GLY A 92 -0.56 -4.15 -19.09
C GLY A 92 -1.62 -4.19 -17.98
N PHE A 93 -1.23 -3.88 -16.73
CA PHE A 93 -2.21 -3.69 -15.66
C PHE A 93 -2.80 -2.29 -15.73
N ASN A 94 -4.11 -2.22 -15.87
CA ASN A 94 -4.85 -0.95 -15.98
C ASN A 94 -5.93 -0.77 -14.90
N TYR A 95 -5.93 -1.65 -13.90
CA TYR A 95 -6.80 -1.56 -12.75
C TYR A 95 -6.02 -1.91 -11.49
N PHE A 96 -5.71 -0.90 -10.69
CA PHE A 96 -4.99 -1.05 -9.43
C PHE A 96 -5.98 -1.12 -8.28
N ILE A 97 -5.75 -2.05 -7.38
CA ILE A 97 -6.51 -2.22 -6.14
C ILE A 97 -5.50 -2.14 -5.00
N THR A 98 -5.78 -1.37 -3.98
CA THR A 98 -4.93 -1.28 -2.79
C THR A 98 -5.80 -1.14 -1.54
N TYR A 99 -5.23 -1.43 -0.38
CA TYR A 99 -5.84 -1.01 0.87
C TYR A 99 -5.63 0.49 1.10
N GLU A 100 -6.55 1.09 1.87
CA GLU A 100 -6.40 2.45 2.38
C GLU A 100 -5.02 2.61 3.02
N ALA A 101 -4.22 3.53 2.50
CA ALA A 101 -2.89 3.80 2.99
C ALA A 101 -2.95 4.76 4.19
N PHE A 102 -2.19 4.46 5.24
CA PHE A 102 -2.05 5.37 6.38
C PHE A 102 -1.03 6.46 6.16
N ASP A 103 -0.19 6.29 5.15
CA ASP A 103 0.75 7.30 4.72
C ASP A 103 0.11 8.17 3.64
N TRP A 104 -0.17 9.42 4.00
CA TRP A 104 -0.75 10.39 3.08
C TRP A 104 0.09 10.58 1.81
N SER A 105 1.42 10.55 1.92
CA SER A 105 2.31 10.71 0.78
C SER A 105 2.18 9.56 -0.21
N LEU A 106 2.08 8.33 0.31
CA LEU A 106 1.88 7.14 -0.52
C LEU A 106 0.51 7.18 -1.22
N GLU A 107 -0.54 7.47 -0.48
CA GLU A 107 -1.89 7.56 -1.02
C GLU A 107 -1.98 8.64 -2.12
N LYS A 108 -1.43 9.81 -1.87
CA LYS A 108 -1.37 10.89 -2.85
C LYS A 108 -0.64 10.46 -4.12
N ARG A 109 0.53 9.82 -3.99
CA ARG A 109 1.33 9.37 -5.16
C ARG A 109 0.56 8.35 -6.01
N ILE A 110 -0.12 7.41 -5.37
CA ILE A 110 -0.93 6.40 -6.07
C ILE A 110 -2.10 7.06 -6.80
N ASN A 111 -2.80 7.97 -6.14
CA ASN A 111 -3.91 8.72 -6.72
C ASN A 111 -3.46 9.58 -7.92
N ASP A 112 -2.42 10.38 -7.75
CA ASP A 112 -1.88 11.26 -8.79
C ASP A 112 -1.41 10.45 -10.01
N PHE A 113 -0.74 9.33 -9.77
CA PHE A 113 -0.30 8.41 -10.83
C PHE A 113 -1.49 7.82 -11.60
N SER A 114 -2.50 7.37 -10.88
CA SER A 114 -3.68 6.74 -11.47
C SER A 114 -4.48 7.72 -12.32
N LEU A 115 -4.64 8.95 -11.86
CA LEU A 115 -5.30 10.03 -12.61
C LEU A 115 -4.51 10.41 -13.87
N LYS A 116 -3.18 10.56 -13.76
CA LYS A 116 -2.31 10.94 -14.88
C LYS A 116 -2.30 9.90 -16.00
N ASN A 117 -2.37 8.62 -15.66
CA ASN A 117 -2.26 7.52 -16.61
C ASN A 117 -3.61 6.87 -16.97
N ASN A 118 -4.74 7.45 -16.55
CA ASN A 118 -6.09 6.90 -16.75
C ASN A 118 -6.23 5.43 -16.27
N ILE A 119 -5.59 5.12 -15.15
CA ILE A 119 -5.66 3.80 -14.51
C ILE A 119 -6.81 3.81 -13.52
N LYS A 120 -7.66 2.81 -13.55
CA LYS A 120 -8.72 2.66 -12.57
C LYS A 120 -8.11 2.29 -11.22
N LEU A 121 -8.41 3.07 -10.19
CA LEU A 121 -7.97 2.82 -8.81
C LEU A 121 -9.17 2.46 -7.93
N GLU A 122 -9.03 1.38 -7.17
CA GLU A 122 -9.98 0.96 -6.12
C GLU A 122 -9.24 0.91 -4.79
N ILE A 123 -9.72 1.69 -3.83
CA ILE A 123 -9.18 1.69 -2.45
C ILE A 123 -10.13 0.90 -1.58
N ARG A 124 -9.63 -0.18 -0.97
CA ARG A 124 -10.37 -1.03 -0.03
C ARG A 124 -10.10 -0.62 1.40
N LYS A 125 -11.14 -0.69 2.22
CA LYS A 125 -11.01 -0.40 3.66
C LYS A 125 -9.95 -1.28 4.30
N ASN A 126 -9.20 -0.65 5.21
CA ASN A 126 -8.16 -1.29 5.96
C ASN A 126 -8.72 -1.82 7.30
N ASP A 127 -8.49 -3.08 7.59
CA ASP A 127 -8.96 -3.74 8.82
C ASP A 127 -8.11 -3.41 10.07
N MET A 128 -7.05 -2.60 9.95
CA MET A 128 -6.19 -2.24 11.09
C MET A 128 -6.86 -1.31 12.10
N PHE A 129 -7.84 -0.52 11.66
CA PHE A 129 -8.55 0.40 12.54
C PHE A 129 -10.00 0.01 12.70
N LEU A 130 -10.48 0.03 13.94
CA LEU A 130 -11.88 -0.19 14.28
C LEU A 130 -12.78 0.98 13.88
N THR A 131 -12.17 2.16 13.71
CA THR A 131 -12.87 3.42 13.36
C THR A 131 -12.44 3.87 11.96
N CYS A 132 -13.42 4.19 11.11
CA CYS A 132 -13.14 4.78 9.81
C CYS A 132 -12.86 6.30 9.95
N PRO A 133 -12.20 6.93 8.97
CA PRO A 133 -11.91 8.38 8.97
C PRO A 133 -13.16 9.25 9.19
N ASP A 134 -14.31 8.84 8.65
CA ASP A 134 -15.57 9.54 8.83
C ASP A 134 -16.01 9.60 10.30
N THR A 135 -15.79 8.51 11.05
CA THR A 135 -16.12 8.45 12.50
C THR A 135 -15.19 9.35 13.31
N VAL A 136 -13.90 9.42 12.95
CA VAL A 136 -12.92 10.30 13.61
C VAL A 136 -13.26 11.77 13.35
N SER A 137 -13.66 12.11 12.14
CA SER A 137 -14.11 13.46 11.79
C SER A 137 -15.32 13.89 12.64
N TYR A 138 -16.26 12.98 12.89
CA TYR A 138 -17.43 13.22 13.71
C TYR A 138 -17.09 13.49 15.19
N THR A 139 -16.14 12.71 15.76
CA THR A 139 -15.71 12.91 17.15
C THR A 139 -14.94 14.21 17.35
N HIS A 140 -14.18 14.68 16.38
CA HIS A 140 -13.50 15.98 16.44
C HIS A 140 -14.47 17.18 16.41
N LEU A 141 -15.61 17.06 15.75
CA LEU A 141 -16.64 18.09 15.72
C LEU A 141 -17.44 18.19 17.03
N THR A 142 -17.55 17.11 17.80
CA THR A 142 -18.32 17.07 19.05
C THR A 142 -17.52 17.40 20.30
N LEU A 143 -16.23 17.12 20.34
CA LEU A 143 -15.35 17.38 21.48
C LEU A 143 -15.30 18.87 21.95
N PRO A 144 -15.22 19.87 21.06
CA PRO A 144 -15.24 21.28 21.48
C PRO A 144 -16.55 21.72 22.12
N THR A 145 -17.65 21.08 21.82
CA THR A 145 -18.99 21.40 22.35
C THR A 145 -19.14 20.89 23.79
N ILE A 146 -18.50 19.75 24.12
CA ILE A 146 -18.52 19.16 25.47
C ILE A 146 -17.64 19.95 26.46
N LEU A 147 -16.54 20.57 25.97
CA LEU A 147 -15.60 21.34 26.78
C LEU A 147 -16.06 22.78 27.08
N ARG A 148 -17.22 23.20 26.57
CA ARG A 148 -17.79 24.55 26.79
C ARG A 148 -18.87 24.61 27.89
N VAL A 149 -19.01 23.57 28.65
CA VAL A 149 -19.94 23.54 29.78
C VAL A 149 -19.25 24.04 31.04
#